data_f6032817836e29faca6c4e8a7c714fec
#
_entry.id   f6032817836e29faca6c4e8a7c714fec
#
_cell.length_a   1.000
_cell.length_b   1.000
_cell.length_c   1.000
_cell.angle_alpha   90.00
_cell.angle_beta   90.00
_cell.angle_gamma   90.00
#
_symmetry.space_group_name_H-M   'P 1'
#
loop_
_entity.id
_entity.type
_entity.pdbx_description
1 polymer ?
#
loop_
_entity_poly.entity_id
_entity_poly.type
_entity_poly.pdbx_seq_one_letter_code
_entity_poly.pdbx_strand_id
1 'polypeptide(L)'
;MKEQNLKLQIRILLEQNIAFGPGKADLLEVIEKTGSISQAAKSMNMSYRRAWQLVDTMNQCFETALVETQTGGTHGGGAAVTALGQKVLQHYRQMEINARQALEHDYQIMSSYLKK
;
A
#
# COMPACT_ATOMS: atom_id res chain seq x y z
N MET A 1 5.47 -15.36 18.83
CA MET A 1 6.08 -14.06 18.54
C MET A 1 5.18 -12.95 19.05
N LYS A 2 5.74 -12.01 19.75
CA LYS A 2 4.94 -10.92 20.28
C LYS A 2 4.59 -9.93 19.19
N GLU A 3 3.35 -9.50 19.19
CA GLU A 3 2.94 -8.39 18.38
C GLU A 3 3.66 -7.14 18.84
N GLN A 4 4.16 -6.39 17.89
CA GLN A 4 4.78 -5.13 18.21
C GLN A 4 3.73 -4.02 18.20
N ASN A 5 3.78 -3.19 19.22
CA ASN A 5 2.87 -2.06 19.33
C ASN A 5 3.50 -0.77 18.79
N LEU A 6 4.34 -0.94 17.80
CA LEU A 6 4.96 0.17 17.09
C LEU A 6 4.37 0.22 15.68
N LYS A 7 3.69 1.29 15.35
CA LYS A 7 3.14 1.47 14.01
C LYS A 7 4.03 2.41 13.22
N LEU A 8 4.43 1.95 12.05
CA LEU A 8 5.16 2.77 11.10
C LEU A 8 4.23 3.19 9.98
N GLN A 9 4.27 4.46 9.64
CA GLN A 9 3.48 4.99 8.53
C GLN A 9 4.40 5.81 7.65
N ILE A 10 5.10 5.11 6.78
CA ILE A 10 6.04 5.74 5.86
C ILE A 10 5.26 6.24 4.66
N ARG A 11 5.34 7.53 4.39
CA ARG A 11 4.65 8.13 3.25
C ARG A 11 5.67 8.76 2.32
N ILE A 12 5.56 8.41 1.05
CA ILE A 12 6.41 8.97 0.01
C ILE A 12 5.61 10.05 -0.69
N LEU A 13 6.17 11.23 -0.73
CA LEU A 13 5.46 12.40 -1.25
C LEU A 13 6.01 12.84 -2.59
N LEU A 14 5.13 13.24 -3.47
CA LEU A 14 5.50 13.98 -4.67
C LEU A 14 4.76 15.30 -4.59
N GLU A 15 5.51 16.38 -4.39
CA GLU A 15 4.94 17.69 -4.15
C GLU A 15 3.97 17.64 -2.97
N GLN A 16 2.69 17.92 -3.18
CA GLN A 16 1.70 17.91 -2.11
C GLN A 16 0.93 16.60 -2.03
N ASN A 17 1.21 15.67 -2.92
CA ASN A 17 0.48 14.40 -2.97
C ASN A 17 1.22 13.31 -2.24
N ILE A 18 0.46 12.42 -1.61
CA ILE A 18 1.02 11.20 -1.06
C ILE A 18 1.09 10.20 -2.21
N ALA A 19 2.28 10.03 -2.77
CA ALA A 19 2.47 9.12 -3.89
C ALA A 19 2.28 7.67 -3.47
N PHE A 20 2.74 7.33 -2.27
CA PHE A 20 2.66 5.96 -1.77
C PHE A 20 2.73 5.97 -0.26
N GLY A 21 2.07 5.00 0.36
CA GLY A 21 2.05 4.86 1.80
C GLY A 21 1.42 3.54 2.19
N PRO A 22 1.15 3.32 3.49
CA PRO A 22 0.64 2.02 3.96
C PRO A 22 -0.67 1.62 3.30
N GLY A 23 -1.61 2.55 3.20
CA GLY A 23 -2.91 2.24 2.61
C GLY A 23 -2.81 1.87 1.14
N LYS A 24 -1.98 2.61 0.39
CA LYS A 24 -1.80 2.32 -1.02
C LYS A 24 -1.06 1.00 -1.23
N ALA A 25 -0.09 0.69 -0.36
CA ALA A 25 0.61 -0.59 -0.43
C ALA A 25 -0.35 -1.75 -0.19
N ASP A 26 -1.18 -1.63 0.84
CA ASP A 26 -2.18 -2.66 1.15
C ASP A 26 -3.15 -2.83 -0.02
N LEU A 27 -3.59 -1.72 -0.60
CA LEU A 27 -4.51 -1.78 -1.74
C LEU A 27 -3.87 -2.48 -2.94
N LEU A 28 -2.61 -2.18 -3.25
CA LEU A 28 -1.92 -2.87 -4.35
C LEU A 28 -1.87 -4.38 -4.13
N GLU A 29 -1.57 -4.80 -2.91
CA GLU A 29 -1.53 -6.24 -2.60
C GLU A 29 -2.87 -6.90 -2.83
N VAL A 30 -3.95 -6.25 -2.42
CA VAL A 30 -5.28 -6.83 -2.56
C VAL A 30 -5.73 -6.82 -4.01
N ILE A 31 -5.39 -5.77 -4.76
CA ILE A 31 -5.68 -5.75 -6.19
C ILE A 31 -4.96 -6.90 -6.90
N GLU A 32 -3.71 -7.15 -6.53
CA GLU A 32 -2.95 -8.25 -7.12
C GLU A 32 -3.61 -9.60 -6.85
N LYS A 33 -4.12 -9.78 -5.65
CA LYS A 33 -4.78 -11.04 -5.27
C LYS A 33 -6.14 -11.21 -5.93
N THR A 34 -6.91 -10.14 -6.03
CA THR A 34 -8.28 -10.23 -6.49
C THR A 34 -8.45 -9.99 -7.98
N GLY A 35 -7.50 -9.27 -8.59
CA GLY A 35 -7.63 -8.87 -9.99
C GLY A 35 -8.71 -7.85 -10.25
N SER A 36 -9.16 -7.12 -9.21
CA SER A 36 -10.31 -6.23 -9.34
C SER A 36 -10.23 -5.12 -8.28
N ILE A 37 -10.37 -3.87 -8.73
CA ILE A 37 -10.42 -2.73 -7.81
C ILE A 37 -11.70 -2.81 -6.95
N SER A 38 -12.80 -3.24 -7.55
CA SER A 38 -14.07 -3.38 -6.84
C SER A 38 -13.98 -4.40 -5.72
N GLN A 39 -13.40 -5.57 -6.01
CA GLN A 39 -13.22 -6.62 -5.00
C GLN A 39 -12.25 -6.17 -3.91
N ALA A 40 -11.17 -5.50 -4.31
CA ALA A 40 -10.20 -5.00 -3.35
C ALA A 40 -10.84 -4.00 -2.39
N ALA A 41 -11.65 -3.09 -2.93
CA ALA A 41 -12.34 -2.11 -2.09
C ALA A 41 -13.23 -2.79 -1.06
N LYS A 42 -14.01 -3.78 -1.50
CA LYS A 42 -14.87 -4.54 -0.58
C LYS A 42 -14.06 -5.22 0.52
N SER A 43 -12.98 -5.86 0.13
CA SER A 43 -12.12 -6.58 1.05
C SER A 43 -11.52 -5.66 2.11
N MET A 44 -11.27 -4.40 1.74
CA MET A 44 -10.64 -3.44 2.63
C MET A 44 -11.62 -2.49 3.31
N ASN A 45 -12.92 -2.74 3.16
CA ASN A 45 -13.94 -1.93 3.80
C ASN A 45 -13.89 -0.48 3.35
N MET A 46 -13.63 -0.25 2.09
CA MET A 46 -13.66 1.10 1.54
C MET A 46 -14.59 1.16 0.34
N SER A 47 -15.04 2.36 0.00
CA SER A 47 -15.88 2.54 -1.17
C SER A 47 -15.05 2.32 -2.44
N TYR A 48 -15.74 1.93 -3.51
CA TYR A 48 -15.11 1.81 -4.82
C TYR A 48 -14.47 3.14 -5.24
N ARG A 49 -15.18 4.22 -4.99
CA ARG A 49 -14.69 5.56 -5.31
C ARG A 49 -13.37 5.86 -4.59
N ARG A 50 -13.30 5.51 -3.31
CA ARG A 50 -12.08 5.72 -2.53
C ARG A 50 -10.92 4.92 -3.10
N ALA A 51 -11.17 3.65 -3.43
CA ALA A 51 -10.14 2.80 -4.01
C ALA A 51 -9.64 3.39 -5.33
N TRP A 52 -10.54 3.88 -6.17
CA TRP A 52 -10.16 4.51 -7.43
C TRP A 52 -9.34 5.76 -7.23
N GLN A 53 -9.67 6.58 -6.22
CA GLN A 53 -8.89 7.77 -5.93
C GLN A 53 -7.46 7.43 -5.55
N LEU A 54 -7.30 6.38 -4.75
CA LEU A 54 -5.96 5.93 -4.36
C LEU A 54 -5.16 5.41 -5.55
N VAL A 55 -5.80 4.62 -6.41
CA VAL A 55 -5.16 4.10 -7.61
C VAL A 55 -4.77 5.26 -8.55
N ASP A 56 -5.69 6.19 -8.76
CA ASP A 56 -5.45 7.31 -9.64
C ASP A 56 -4.26 8.15 -9.17
N THR A 57 -4.20 8.43 -7.87
CA THR A 57 -3.10 9.20 -7.31
C THR A 57 -1.76 8.47 -7.52
N MET A 58 -1.73 7.17 -7.26
CA MET A 58 -0.52 6.39 -7.50
C MET A 58 -0.09 6.48 -8.96
N ASN A 59 -1.04 6.28 -9.86
CA ASN A 59 -0.73 6.27 -11.29
C ASN A 59 -0.21 7.60 -11.77
N GLN A 60 -0.69 8.68 -11.18
CA GLN A 60 -0.23 10.02 -11.56
C GLN A 60 1.13 10.38 -10.98
N CYS A 61 1.50 9.79 -9.87
CA CYS A 61 2.72 10.16 -9.16
C CYS A 61 3.97 9.42 -9.60
N PHE A 62 3.83 8.29 -10.28
CA PHE A 62 4.98 7.50 -10.73
C PHE A 62 5.17 7.65 -12.24
N GLU A 63 6.34 7.25 -12.71
CA GLU A 63 6.70 7.42 -14.12
C GLU A 63 5.69 6.77 -15.07
N THR A 64 5.21 5.59 -14.68
CA THR A 64 4.14 4.90 -15.41
C THR A 64 3.16 4.37 -14.39
N ALA A 65 2.02 3.90 -14.87
CA ALA A 65 0.98 3.42 -13.99
C ALA A 65 1.44 2.23 -13.14
N LEU A 66 0.97 2.20 -11.90
CA LEU A 66 1.20 1.05 -11.02
C LEU A 66 0.10 0.01 -11.17
N VAL A 67 -1.09 0.44 -11.63
CA VAL A 67 -2.23 -0.43 -11.85
C VAL A 67 -2.78 -0.15 -13.24
N GLU A 68 -3.01 -1.20 -14.01
CA GLU A 68 -3.68 -1.11 -15.30
C GLU A 68 -5.04 -1.76 -15.19
N THR A 69 -6.00 -1.18 -15.87
CA THR A 69 -7.36 -1.70 -15.88
C THR A 69 -7.72 -2.14 -17.29
N GLN A 70 -8.59 -3.14 -17.36
CA GLN A 70 -9.15 -3.61 -18.60
C GLN A 70 -10.66 -3.42 -18.54
N THR A 71 -11.22 -2.90 -19.61
CA THR A 71 -12.66 -2.72 -19.71
C THR A 71 -13.22 -3.68 -20.73
N GLY A 72 -14.46 -4.09 -20.52
CA GLY A 72 -15.16 -4.94 -21.46
C GLY A 72 -14.87 -6.41 -21.26
N GLY A 73 -15.27 -7.21 -22.21
CA GLY A 73 -15.15 -8.65 -22.13
C GLY A 73 -16.30 -9.29 -21.41
N THR A 74 -16.28 -10.61 -21.39
CA THR A 74 -17.37 -11.42 -20.89
C THR A 74 -17.58 -11.28 -19.39
N HIS A 75 -16.53 -10.97 -18.67
CA HIS A 75 -16.56 -10.93 -17.22
C HIS A 75 -16.42 -9.50 -16.68
N GLY A 76 -16.64 -8.52 -17.53
CA GLY A 76 -16.44 -7.13 -17.16
C GLY A 76 -14.98 -6.77 -17.12
N GLY A 77 -14.65 -5.69 -16.42
CA GLY A 77 -13.29 -5.21 -16.33
C GLY A 77 -12.50 -5.90 -15.25
N GLY A 78 -11.19 -5.81 -15.37
CA GLY A 78 -10.27 -6.29 -14.34
C GLY A 78 -9.18 -5.27 -14.09
N ALA A 79 -8.33 -5.57 -13.14
CA ALA A 79 -7.19 -4.73 -12.81
C ALA A 79 -5.98 -5.61 -12.52
N ALA A 80 -4.82 -5.10 -12.91
CA ALA A 80 -3.57 -5.82 -12.68
C ALA A 80 -2.51 -4.83 -12.19
N VAL A 81 -1.68 -5.29 -11.27
CA VAL A 81 -0.54 -4.51 -10.82
C VAL A 81 0.57 -4.66 -11.86
N THR A 82 1.09 -3.54 -12.33
CA THR A 82 2.11 -3.55 -13.38
C THR A 82 3.46 -4.00 -12.83
N ALA A 83 4.41 -4.23 -13.72
CA ALA A 83 5.78 -4.55 -13.30
C ALA A 83 6.35 -3.47 -12.39
N LEU A 84 6.13 -2.20 -12.74
CA LEU A 84 6.58 -1.11 -11.88
C LEU A 84 5.84 -1.13 -10.54
N GLY A 85 4.53 -1.40 -10.56
CA GLY A 85 3.76 -1.50 -9.32
C GLY A 85 4.30 -2.56 -8.40
N GLN A 86 4.68 -3.71 -8.93
CA GLN A 86 5.28 -4.78 -8.14
C GLN A 86 6.62 -4.36 -7.54
N LYS A 87 7.45 -3.68 -8.32
CA LYS A 87 8.73 -3.19 -7.82
C LYS A 87 8.55 -2.16 -6.71
N VAL A 88 7.63 -1.24 -6.90
CA VAL A 88 7.35 -0.20 -5.89
C VAL A 88 6.89 -0.87 -4.60
N LEU A 89 5.97 -1.82 -4.69
CA LEU A 89 5.46 -2.51 -3.53
C LEU A 89 6.57 -3.27 -2.80
N GLN A 90 7.41 -4.00 -3.54
CA GLN A 90 8.49 -4.76 -2.94
C GLN A 90 9.48 -3.84 -2.22
N HIS A 91 9.87 -2.74 -2.86
CA HIS A 91 10.80 -1.80 -2.24
C HIS A 91 10.17 -1.11 -1.03
N TYR A 92 8.89 -0.79 -1.11
CA TYR A 92 8.21 -0.18 0.01
C TYR A 92 8.18 -1.11 1.24
N ARG A 93 7.82 -2.37 1.02
CA ARG A 93 7.82 -3.36 2.11
C ARG A 93 9.21 -3.55 2.68
N GLN A 94 10.24 -3.52 1.83
CA GLN A 94 11.62 -3.60 2.32
C GLN A 94 11.99 -2.39 3.17
N MET A 95 11.53 -1.19 2.78
CA MET A 95 11.74 0.00 3.60
C MET A 95 11.11 -0.16 4.98
N GLU A 96 9.91 -0.73 5.04
CA GLU A 96 9.25 -0.97 6.32
C GLU A 96 10.06 -1.94 7.19
N ILE A 97 10.56 -3.01 6.60
CA ILE A 97 11.38 -3.98 7.32
C ILE A 97 12.64 -3.32 7.86
N ASN A 98 13.33 -2.58 7.00
CA ASN A 98 14.57 -1.91 7.38
C ASN A 98 14.35 -0.90 8.50
N ALA A 99 13.27 -0.15 8.41
CA ALA A 99 12.95 0.85 9.43
C ALA A 99 12.65 0.19 10.77
N ARG A 100 11.89 -0.90 10.77
CA ARG A 100 11.61 -1.63 12.01
C ARG A 100 12.88 -2.14 12.65
N GLN A 101 13.76 -2.71 11.85
CA GLN A 101 15.02 -3.23 12.37
C GLN A 101 15.87 -2.11 12.97
N ALA A 102 15.92 -0.97 12.31
CA ALA A 102 16.69 0.16 12.80
C ALA A 102 16.14 0.73 14.09
N LEU A 103 14.83 0.60 14.31
CA LEU A 103 14.17 1.18 15.48
C LEU A 103 14.02 0.21 16.65
N GLU A 104 14.41 -1.04 16.47
CA GLU A 104 14.15 -2.09 17.47
C GLU A 104 14.71 -1.75 18.83
N HIS A 105 15.95 -1.32 18.89
CA HIS A 105 16.60 -1.00 20.15
C HIS A 105 15.92 0.19 20.85
N ASP A 106 15.72 1.25 20.12
CA ASP A 106 15.07 2.45 20.68
C ASP A 106 13.63 2.17 21.08
N TYR A 107 12.92 1.34 20.30
CA TYR A 107 11.56 0.98 20.65
C TYR A 107 11.52 0.19 21.96
N GLN A 108 12.46 -0.71 22.18
CA GLN A 108 12.49 -1.45 23.43
C GLN A 108 12.69 -0.53 24.63
N ILE A 109 13.55 0.47 24.48
CA ILE A 109 13.76 1.46 25.55
C ILE A 109 12.47 2.24 25.79
N MET A 110 11.86 2.75 24.73
CA MET A 110 10.61 3.50 24.86
C MET A 110 9.51 2.66 25.50
N SER A 111 9.44 1.40 25.08
CA SER A 111 8.41 0.49 25.57
C SER A 111 8.53 0.25 27.07
N SER A 112 9.77 0.26 27.59
CA SER A 112 9.99 0.06 29.02
C SER A 112 9.43 1.20 29.87
N TYR A 113 9.19 2.36 29.27
CA TYR A 113 8.61 3.50 29.98
C TYR A 113 7.10 3.51 29.99
N LEU A 114 6.47 2.63 29.22
CA LEU A 114 5.03 2.60 29.17
C LEU A 114 4.45 1.94 30.40
N LYS A 115 3.22 2.31 30.73
CA LYS A 115 2.52 1.67 31.86
C LYS A 115 2.24 0.21 31.56
N LYS A 116 2.33 -0.57 32.60
CA LYS A 116 2.05 -2.02 32.48
C LYS A 116 0.59 -2.34 32.71
#